data_10c24644a9c3d6752ab9d3c7a540c39e
#
_entry.id   10c24644a9c3d6752ab9d3c7a540c39e
#
_cell.length_a   1.000
_cell.length_b   1.000
_cell.length_c   1.000
_cell.angle_alpha   90.00
_cell.angle_beta   90.00
_cell.angle_gamma   90.00
#
_symmetry.space_group_name_H-M   'P 1'
#
loop_
_entity.id
_entity.type
_entity.pdbx_description
1 polymer ?
#
loop_
_entity_poly.entity_id
_entity_poly.type
_entity_poly.pdbx_seq_one_letter_code
_entity_poly.pdbx_strand_id
1 'polypeptide(L)'
;MSSLLVALPVAAHTLPPNPPLRIVATEQPTRTVAQVASEPPDATNTLRIVLLLPLESPLLRRAAVSVREGAAAVFGTRKTDVAVRECSYSTDGVVAAYSRCVDDKVDWVIGPLGRTDVTTLALAKMPSLRPTLMLSPLGTVPPQPMAVLAPDIESEGEAIAQQAVEDACRRPVLVEANSALASRVSVSIMSYWRGHIATPLAQATLGSRDTWRRLTDGWRRDNVDCILFAGGASVLSELRPFLRNMAVYVTSASFESALERTTDWTGVRIADAPWLVDADRAEFAAYLPAEPPSPTLARLYALGVDAARLVIAAGREALPATFAGAIGQLTLKDAQYRRHPMIGEFRERSLVKVGP
;
A
#
# COMPACT_ATOMS: atom_id res chain seq x y z
N MET A 1 -64.13 25.50 8.10
CA MET A 1 -64.36 24.24 8.86
C MET A 1 -63.10 24.02 9.66
N SER A 2 -63.25 24.33 10.96
CA SER A 2 -62.14 24.28 11.94
C SER A 2 -61.94 22.88 12.45
N SER A 3 -60.71 22.39 12.51
CA SER A 3 -60.35 21.16 13.22
C SER A 3 -59.51 21.51 14.44
N LEU A 4 -60.05 21.21 15.60
CA LEU A 4 -59.42 21.32 16.92
C LEU A 4 -58.26 20.34 17.06
N LEU A 5 -57.10 20.82 17.50
CA LEU A 5 -56.05 20.01 18.10
C LEU A 5 -56.34 19.88 19.60
N VAL A 6 -56.52 18.64 20.09
CA VAL A 6 -56.60 18.30 21.49
C VAL A 6 -55.18 17.95 21.99
N ALA A 7 -54.68 18.75 22.93
CA ALA A 7 -53.43 18.46 23.64
C ALA A 7 -53.74 17.62 24.90
N LEU A 8 -53.06 16.48 25.07
CA LEU A 8 -53.06 15.66 26.28
C LEU A 8 -51.91 16.08 27.21
N PRO A 9 -52.16 16.16 28.53
CA PRO A 9 -51.12 16.53 29.49
C PRO A 9 -50.17 15.34 29.80
N VAL A 10 -48.86 15.57 29.77
CA VAL A 10 -47.84 14.65 30.25
C VAL A 10 -47.72 14.79 31.77
N ALA A 11 -48.05 13.74 32.51
CA ALA A 11 -47.86 13.65 33.95
C ALA A 11 -46.35 13.45 34.28
N ALA A 12 -45.79 14.40 35.03
CA ALA A 12 -44.44 14.28 35.58
C ALA A 12 -44.46 13.33 36.79
N HIS A 13 -43.78 12.21 36.71
CA HIS A 13 -43.51 11.34 37.85
C HIS A 13 -42.21 11.82 38.53
N THR A 14 -42.38 12.37 39.72
CA THR A 14 -41.30 12.67 40.66
C THR A 14 -40.88 11.41 41.42
N LEU A 15 -39.62 11.00 41.27
CA LEU A 15 -39.02 9.92 42.06
C LEU A 15 -38.66 10.44 43.47
N PRO A 16 -38.83 9.63 44.53
CA PRO A 16 -38.45 10.02 45.87
C PRO A 16 -36.93 10.04 46.08
N PRO A 17 -36.42 10.89 47.01
CA PRO A 17 -35.00 11.01 47.27
C PRO A 17 -34.44 9.76 47.98
N ASN A 18 -33.26 9.30 47.51
CA ASN A 18 -32.50 8.22 48.12
C ASN A 18 -31.99 8.63 49.50
N PRO A 19 -32.02 7.71 50.50
CA PRO A 19 -31.43 7.96 51.81
C PRO A 19 -29.88 7.96 51.75
N PRO A 20 -29.20 8.69 52.65
CA PRO A 20 -27.73 8.79 52.64
C PRO A 20 -27.09 7.47 53.05
N LEU A 21 -26.11 7.06 52.24
CA LEU A 21 -25.23 5.90 52.49
C LEU A 21 -24.34 6.20 53.72
N ARG A 22 -24.51 5.41 54.77
CA ARG A 22 -23.65 5.38 55.95
C ARG A 22 -22.37 4.60 55.59
N ILE A 23 -21.22 5.29 55.51
CA ILE A 23 -19.91 4.65 55.34
C ILE A 23 -19.50 4.11 56.72
N VAL A 24 -19.48 2.81 56.87
CA VAL A 24 -18.82 2.13 57.98
C VAL A 24 -17.34 1.91 57.60
N ALA A 25 -16.46 2.62 58.27
CA ALA A 25 -15.03 2.43 58.10
C ALA A 25 -14.61 1.05 58.74
N THR A 26 -14.31 0.08 57.90
CA THR A 26 -13.69 -1.15 58.32
C THR A 26 -12.19 -0.96 58.17
N GLU A 27 -11.46 -0.90 59.28
CA GLU A 27 -10.00 -0.95 59.33
C GLU A 27 -9.52 -2.30 58.76
N GLN A 28 -8.90 -2.28 57.58
CA GLN A 28 -8.15 -3.44 57.08
C GLN A 28 -6.66 -3.36 57.50
N PRO A 29 -6.07 -4.46 57.90
CA PRO A 29 -4.66 -4.46 58.26
C PRO A 29 -3.78 -4.18 57.05
N THR A 30 -2.87 -3.26 57.19
CA THR A 30 -1.83 -2.90 56.23
C THR A 30 -0.97 -4.10 55.88
N ARG A 31 -1.31 -4.84 54.82
CA ARG A 31 -0.37 -5.75 54.16
C ARG A 31 0.57 -4.91 53.33
N THR A 32 1.79 -4.79 53.76
CA THR A 32 2.91 -4.31 52.94
C THR A 32 3.01 -5.22 51.71
N VAL A 33 2.42 -4.81 50.60
CA VAL A 33 2.68 -5.40 49.30
C VAL A 33 4.10 -4.99 48.93
N ALA A 34 5.04 -5.94 49.05
CA ALA A 34 6.34 -5.78 48.44
C ALA A 34 6.12 -5.42 47.00
N GLN A 35 6.45 -4.20 46.62
CA GLN A 35 6.53 -3.72 45.26
C GLN A 35 7.55 -4.62 44.57
N VAL A 36 7.07 -5.63 43.81
CA VAL A 36 7.88 -6.33 42.83
C VAL A 36 8.23 -5.25 41.82
N ALA A 37 9.41 -4.68 41.97
CA ALA A 37 10.03 -3.89 40.95
C ALA A 37 10.05 -4.80 39.71
N SER A 38 9.17 -4.52 38.72
CA SER A 38 9.30 -5.11 37.41
C SER A 38 10.69 -4.72 36.92
N GLU A 39 11.58 -5.70 36.80
CA GLU A 39 12.86 -5.49 36.11
C GLU A 39 12.60 -4.78 34.81
N PRO A 40 13.39 -3.74 34.46
CA PRO A 40 13.27 -3.11 33.17
C PRO A 40 13.46 -4.20 32.11
N PRO A 41 12.65 -4.21 31.02
CA PRO A 41 12.76 -5.22 29.98
C PRO A 41 14.20 -5.32 29.54
N ASP A 42 14.69 -6.56 29.47
CA ASP A 42 16.09 -6.92 29.23
C ASP A 42 16.58 -6.15 27.98
N ALA A 43 17.43 -5.14 28.18
CA ALA A 43 17.87 -4.21 27.12
C ALA A 43 18.63 -4.94 25.98
N THR A 44 18.92 -6.22 26.18
CA THR A 44 19.61 -7.10 25.21
C THR A 44 18.67 -7.65 24.14
N ASN A 45 17.35 -7.65 24.36
CA ASN A 45 16.39 -8.28 23.44
C ASN A 45 15.55 -7.30 22.61
N THR A 46 15.64 -5.99 22.87
CA THR A 46 14.88 -4.97 22.13
C THR A 46 15.49 -4.73 20.76
N LEU A 47 14.69 -4.88 19.68
CA LEU A 47 15.08 -4.58 18.30
C LEU A 47 15.11 -3.06 18.09
N ARG A 48 16.23 -2.52 17.63
CA ARG A 48 16.45 -1.08 17.43
C ARG A 48 16.34 -0.72 15.96
N ILE A 49 15.32 0.06 15.63
CA ILE A 49 14.96 0.42 14.24
C ILE A 49 15.05 1.93 14.05
N VAL A 50 15.64 2.35 12.94
CA VAL A 50 15.62 3.74 12.48
C VAL A 50 14.67 3.86 11.28
N LEU A 51 13.69 4.75 11.36
CA LEU A 51 12.88 5.19 10.21
C LEU A 51 13.58 6.37 9.54
N LEU A 52 14.23 6.13 8.41
CA LEU A 52 14.93 7.15 7.62
C LEU A 52 14.04 7.64 6.48
N LEU A 53 13.28 8.71 6.70
CA LEU A 53 12.23 9.16 5.80
C LEU A 53 12.34 10.66 5.45
N PRO A 54 12.00 11.06 4.20
CA PRO A 54 12.09 12.45 3.73
C PRO A 54 10.90 13.32 4.23
N LEU A 55 10.71 13.37 5.54
CA LEU A 55 9.60 14.12 6.17
C LEU A 55 9.74 15.66 6.01
N GLU A 56 10.95 16.14 5.71
CA GLU A 56 11.22 17.55 5.44
C GLU A 56 11.12 17.92 3.96
N SER A 57 10.99 16.94 3.07
CA SER A 57 10.86 17.18 1.64
C SER A 57 9.46 17.67 1.27
N PRO A 58 9.30 18.85 0.65
CA PRO A 58 8.00 19.35 0.22
C PRO A 58 7.27 18.40 -0.74
N LEU A 59 8.02 17.67 -1.59
CA LEU A 59 7.48 16.76 -2.59
C LEU A 59 7.10 15.39 -2.00
N LEU A 60 7.91 14.86 -1.08
CA LEU A 60 7.76 13.49 -0.58
C LEU A 60 7.11 13.41 0.81
N ARG A 61 6.91 14.54 1.48
CA ARG A 61 6.39 14.57 2.86
C ARG A 61 5.11 13.76 3.04
N ARG A 62 4.12 13.94 2.15
CA ARG A 62 2.84 13.22 2.26
C ARG A 62 3.03 11.71 2.11
N ALA A 63 3.87 11.29 1.17
CA ALA A 63 4.24 9.89 0.98
C ALA A 63 4.99 9.33 2.20
N ALA A 64 5.99 10.08 2.69
CA ALA A 64 6.78 9.71 3.86
C ALA A 64 5.93 9.60 5.14
N VAL A 65 4.96 10.49 5.33
CA VAL A 65 4.00 10.43 6.45
C VAL A 65 3.16 9.17 6.37
N SER A 66 2.60 8.80 5.20
CA SER A 66 1.83 7.57 5.06
C SER A 66 2.66 6.33 5.37
N VAL A 67 3.90 6.24 4.88
CA VAL A 67 4.81 5.12 5.20
C VAL A 67 5.10 5.07 6.71
N ARG A 68 5.40 6.23 7.33
CA ARG A 68 5.63 6.32 8.76
C ARG A 68 4.45 5.83 9.58
N GLU A 69 3.23 6.27 9.22
CA GLU A 69 2.01 5.88 9.92
C GLU A 69 1.72 4.39 9.80
N GLY A 70 1.93 3.80 8.60
CA GLY A 70 1.81 2.35 8.42
C GLY A 70 2.81 1.57 9.26
N ALA A 71 4.06 1.98 9.30
CA ALA A 71 5.07 1.37 10.15
C ALA A 71 4.75 1.54 11.64
N ALA A 72 4.31 2.73 12.05
CA ALA A 72 3.94 3.03 13.43
C ALA A 72 2.75 2.18 13.91
N ALA A 73 1.78 1.88 13.04
CA ALA A 73 0.67 0.99 13.38
C ALA A 73 1.16 -0.41 13.78
N VAL A 74 2.15 -0.94 13.08
CA VAL A 74 2.77 -2.24 13.42
C VAL A 74 3.58 -2.15 14.71
N PHE A 75 4.44 -1.15 14.84
CA PHE A 75 5.28 -0.98 16.03
C PHE A 75 4.43 -0.72 17.29
N GLY A 76 3.29 -0.05 17.16
CA GLY A 76 2.34 0.16 18.25
C GLY A 76 1.83 -1.12 18.89
N THR A 77 1.81 -2.25 18.15
CA THR A 77 1.45 -3.58 18.69
C THR A 77 2.62 -4.29 19.40
N ARG A 78 3.85 -3.76 19.32
CA ARG A 78 5.10 -4.36 19.81
C ARG A 78 5.88 -3.46 20.76
N LYS A 79 5.19 -2.72 21.63
CA LYS A 79 5.77 -1.67 22.49
C LYS A 79 6.94 -2.09 23.36
N THR A 80 7.06 -3.36 23.71
CA THR A 80 8.11 -3.86 24.59
C THR A 80 9.34 -4.40 23.88
N ASP A 81 9.16 -4.84 22.61
CA ASP A 81 10.18 -5.60 21.89
C ASP A 81 10.91 -4.79 20.82
N VAL A 82 10.43 -3.56 20.55
CA VAL A 82 10.95 -2.70 19.48
C VAL A 82 11.15 -1.27 19.98
N ALA A 83 12.35 -0.72 19.74
CA ALA A 83 12.68 0.69 19.95
C ALA A 83 12.86 1.37 18.60
N VAL A 84 11.99 2.33 18.29
CA VAL A 84 11.99 3.05 17.01
C VAL A 84 12.47 4.47 17.19
N ARG A 85 13.40 4.88 16.32
CA ARG A 85 13.86 6.28 16.21
C ARG A 85 13.52 6.81 14.81
N GLU A 86 12.84 7.94 14.75
CA GLU A 86 12.62 8.65 13.49
C GLU A 86 13.85 9.50 13.14
N CYS A 87 14.27 9.42 11.88
CA CYS A 87 15.32 10.24 11.31
C CYS A 87 14.77 10.93 10.05
N SER A 88 14.46 12.20 10.20
CA SER A 88 13.95 13.03 9.13
C SER A 88 15.09 13.64 8.31
N TYR A 89 14.85 13.83 7.01
CA TYR A 89 15.76 14.53 6.11
C TYR A 89 15.01 15.21 4.96
N SER A 90 15.64 16.17 4.31
CA SER A 90 15.27 16.68 2.98
C SER A 90 15.90 15.79 1.89
N THR A 91 15.44 15.91 0.66
CA THR A 91 15.92 15.10 -0.49
C THR A 91 17.44 15.17 -0.71
N ASP A 92 18.09 16.24 -0.28
CA ASP A 92 19.54 16.47 -0.49
C ASP A 92 20.41 15.99 0.68
N GLY A 93 19.80 15.40 1.72
CA GLY A 93 20.49 15.13 2.98
C GLY A 93 20.52 13.67 3.43
N VAL A 94 20.16 12.69 2.61
CA VAL A 94 20.00 11.29 3.04
C VAL A 94 21.27 10.67 3.64
N VAL A 95 22.44 10.91 3.07
CA VAL A 95 23.73 10.37 3.56
C VAL A 95 24.11 11.02 4.90
N ALA A 96 23.94 12.33 5.03
CA ALA A 96 24.19 13.06 6.27
C ALA A 96 23.21 12.63 7.38
N ALA A 97 21.95 12.43 7.03
CA ALA A 97 20.96 11.93 7.96
C ALA A 97 21.26 10.49 8.41
N TYR A 98 21.64 9.62 7.49
CA TYR A 98 22.06 8.26 7.81
C TYR A 98 23.24 8.29 8.80
N SER A 99 24.31 9.04 8.51
CA SER A 99 25.47 9.14 9.38
C SER A 99 25.16 9.71 10.75
N ARG A 100 24.18 10.63 10.87
CA ARG A 100 23.75 11.21 12.12
C ARG A 100 22.91 10.28 12.98
N CYS A 101 22.05 9.49 12.32
CA CYS A 101 21.02 8.72 13.01
C CYS A 101 21.35 7.22 13.16
N VAL A 102 22.31 6.70 12.42
CA VAL A 102 22.62 5.27 12.40
C VAL A 102 23.95 5.01 13.08
N ASP A 103 23.90 4.36 14.21
CA ASP A 103 25.07 3.92 15.02
C ASP A 103 25.19 2.40 15.01
N ASP A 104 26.19 1.88 15.71
CA ASP A 104 26.50 0.44 15.80
C ASP A 104 25.45 -0.37 16.57
N LYS A 105 24.54 0.30 17.28
CA LYS A 105 23.46 -0.32 18.06
C LYS A 105 22.16 -0.47 17.27
N VAL A 106 22.08 0.10 16.06
CA VAL A 106 20.91 -0.03 15.19
C VAL A 106 20.90 -1.41 14.55
N ASP A 107 19.81 -2.13 14.69
CA ASP A 107 19.63 -3.43 14.07
C ASP A 107 19.12 -3.28 12.62
N TRP A 108 18.20 -2.35 12.38
CA TRP A 108 17.61 -2.10 11.05
C TRP A 108 17.40 -0.62 10.75
N VAL A 109 17.53 -0.28 9.48
CA VAL A 109 17.08 0.99 8.91
C VAL A 109 15.97 0.72 7.92
N ILE A 110 14.81 1.37 8.04
CA ILE A 110 13.71 1.36 7.09
C ILE A 110 13.72 2.70 6.34
N GLY A 111 13.88 2.66 5.04
CA GLY A 111 14.12 3.81 4.18
C GLY A 111 15.51 3.77 3.52
N PRO A 112 15.83 4.73 2.66
CA PRO A 112 15.02 5.88 2.26
C PRO A 112 13.84 5.53 1.34
N LEU A 113 12.94 6.52 1.13
CA LEU A 113 11.75 6.36 0.29
C LEU A 113 11.95 6.92 -1.13
N GLY A 114 12.66 8.00 -1.30
CA GLY A 114 12.87 8.64 -2.59
C GLY A 114 13.80 7.82 -3.49
N ARG A 115 13.48 7.71 -4.78
CA ARG A 115 14.31 6.93 -5.74
C ARG A 115 15.73 7.48 -5.84
N THR A 116 15.87 8.80 -5.90
CA THR A 116 17.18 9.47 -5.91
C THR A 116 17.94 9.19 -4.62
N ASP A 117 17.25 9.23 -3.48
CA ASP A 117 17.86 9.01 -2.17
C ASP A 117 18.34 7.57 -2.00
N VAL A 118 17.55 6.60 -2.49
CA VAL A 118 17.93 5.18 -2.54
C VAL A 118 19.22 5.00 -3.34
N THR A 119 19.29 5.59 -4.55
CA THR A 119 20.47 5.53 -5.40
C THR A 119 21.67 6.21 -4.73
N THR A 120 21.46 7.39 -4.16
CA THR A 120 22.52 8.14 -3.49
C THR A 120 23.09 7.37 -2.29
N LEU A 121 22.21 6.78 -1.46
CA LEU A 121 22.66 5.99 -0.31
C LEU A 121 23.36 4.69 -0.73
N ALA A 122 22.85 3.99 -1.75
CA ALA A 122 23.44 2.76 -2.26
C ALA A 122 24.84 2.96 -2.87
N LEU A 123 25.09 4.14 -3.45
CA LEU A 123 26.39 4.50 -4.02
C LEU A 123 27.34 5.15 -2.99
N ALA A 124 26.86 5.52 -1.83
CA ALA A 124 27.66 6.15 -0.80
C ALA A 124 28.67 5.15 -0.22
N LYS A 125 29.96 5.51 -0.25
CA LYS A 125 31.03 4.75 0.40
C LYS A 125 31.05 5.06 1.89
N MET A 126 30.18 4.40 2.65
CA MET A 126 30.08 4.61 4.11
C MET A 126 30.92 3.57 4.86
N PRO A 127 31.59 3.96 5.95
CA PRO A 127 32.49 3.06 6.70
C PRO A 127 31.74 1.95 7.44
N SER A 128 30.48 2.20 7.82
CA SER A 128 29.63 1.18 8.45
C SER A 128 28.20 1.32 7.95
N LEU A 129 27.72 0.33 7.22
CA LEU A 129 26.33 0.19 6.82
C LEU A 129 25.63 -0.79 7.78
N ARG A 130 24.43 -0.44 8.18
CA ARG A 130 23.55 -1.35 8.94
C ARG A 130 22.56 -2.02 7.97
N PRO A 131 21.98 -3.17 8.32
CA PRO A 131 20.88 -3.75 7.56
C PRO A 131 19.84 -2.68 7.24
N THR A 132 19.60 -2.46 5.93
CA THR A 132 18.77 -1.34 5.46
C THR A 132 17.75 -1.83 4.45
N LEU A 133 16.47 -1.62 4.73
CA LEU A 133 15.35 -1.93 3.84
C LEU A 133 14.92 -0.66 3.10
N MET A 134 15.40 -0.47 1.88
CA MET A 134 15.10 0.68 1.02
C MET A 134 13.70 0.55 0.41
N LEU A 135 12.97 1.65 0.30
CA LEU A 135 11.53 1.66 -0.05
C LEU A 135 11.23 2.15 -1.47
N SER A 136 12.23 2.22 -2.31
CA SER A 136 12.08 2.52 -3.75
C SER A 136 13.00 1.64 -4.58
N PRO A 137 12.64 1.38 -5.86
CA PRO A 137 13.44 0.52 -6.72
C PRO A 137 14.85 1.05 -6.92
N LEU A 138 15.82 0.14 -6.88
CA LEU A 138 17.19 0.37 -7.31
C LEU A 138 17.41 -0.37 -8.63
N GLY A 139 18.01 0.30 -9.63
CA GLY A 139 18.23 -0.26 -10.96
C GLY A 139 19.33 -1.34 -11.03
N THR A 140 20.01 -1.61 -9.92
CA THR A 140 21.10 -2.57 -9.77
C THR A 140 20.87 -3.42 -8.53
N VAL A 141 21.65 -4.49 -8.36
CA VAL A 141 21.64 -5.28 -7.11
C VAL A 141 22.09 -4.38 -5.96
N PRO A 142 21.33 -4.32 -4.85
CA PRO A 142 21.71 -3.53 -3.70
C PRO A 142 23.05 -4.00 -3.10
N PRO A 143 23.91 -3.07 -2.65
CA PRO A 143 25.10 -3.45 -1.92
C PRO A 143 24.73 -4.04 -0.54
N GLN A 144 25.45 -5.06 -0.09
CA GLN A 144 25.26 -5.62 1.24
C GLN A 144 25.63 -4.59 2.33
N PRO A 145 24.88 -4.48 3.43
CA PRO A 145 23.72 -5.29 3.85
C PRO A 145 22.36 -4.63 3.50
N MET A 146 22.21 -4.02 2.33
CA MET A 146 20.98 -3.36 1.92
C MET A 146 20.06 -4.33 1.16
N ALA A 147 18.74 -4.10 1.29
CA ALA A 147 17.70 -4.77 0.51
C ALA A 147 16.66 -3.77 0.03
N VAL A 148 15.87 -4.14 -0.96
CA VAL A 148 14.80 -3.29 -1.52
C VAL A 148 13.44 -3.93 -1.29
N LEU A 149 12.52 -3.15 -0.74
CA LEU A 149 11.08 -3.40 -0.75
C LEU A 149 10.41 -2.24 -1.48
N ALA A 150 9.93 -2.45 -2.68
CA ALA A 150 9.32 -1.38 -3.45
C ALA A 150 8.08 -1.87 -4.19
N PRO A 151 6.97 -1.08 -4.19
CA PRO A 151 5.88 -1.33 -5.12
C PRO A 151 6.37 -0.99 -6.53
N ASP A 152 6.44 -1.99 -7.40
CA ASP A 152 6.78 -1.84 -8.80
C ASP A 152 5.52 -1.94 -9.66
N ILE A 153 5.41 -1.06 -10.64
CA ILE A 153 4.26 -1.04 -11.55
C ILE A 153 4.40 -2.12 -12.63
N GLU A 154 5.60 -2.59 -12.86
CA GLU A 154 5.92 -3.63 -13.82
C GLU A 154 5.27 -4.97 -13.44
N SER A 155 5.32 -5.33 -12.16
CA SER A 155 4.63 -6.54 -11.66
C SER A 155 3.12 -6.48 -11.84
N GLU A 156 2.53 -5.29 -11.77
CA GLU A 156 1.11 -5.10 -12.05
C GLU A 156 0.79 -5.29 -13.53
N GLY A 157 1.65 -4.78 -14.42
CA GLY A 157 1.53 -5.02 -15.87
C GLY A 157 1.62 -6.49 -16.23
N GLU A 158 2.54 -7.23 -15.62
CA GLU A 158 2.65 -8.69 -15.79
C GLU A 158 1.37 -9.39 -15.28
N ALA A 159 0.88 -9.00 -14.10
CA ALA A 159 -0.30 -9.63 -13.48
C ALA A 159 -1.59 -9.43 -14.30
N ILE A 160 -1.82 -8.23 -14.85
CA ILE A 160 -3.00 -8.02 -15.72
C ILE A 160 -2.88 -8.75 -17.04
N ALA A 161 -1.67 -8.89 -17.59
CA ALA A 161 -1.44 -9.70 -18.80
C ALA A 161 -1.72 -11.19 -18.52
N GLN A 162 -1.23 -11.70 -17.39
CA GLN A 162 -1.51 -13.06 -16.94
C GLN A 162 -3.02 -13.28 -16.76
N GLN A 163 -3.70 -12.37 -16.06
CA GLN A 163 -5.13 -12.47 -15.82
C GLN A 163 -5.93 -12.47 -17.13
N ALA A 164 -5.55 -11.64 -18.10
CA ALA A 164 -6.22 -11.64 -19.41
C ALA A 164 -6.07 -12.99 -20.13
N VAL A 165 -4.94 -13.66 -19.98
CA VAL A 165 -4.74 -15.02 -20.53
C VAL A 165 -5.62 -16.04 -19.79
N GLU A 166 -5.66 -15.99 -18.46
CA GLU A 166 -6.50 -16.87 -17.63
C GLU A 166 -8.00 -16.69 -17.94
N ASP A 167 -8.42 -15.49 -18.24
CA ASP A 167 -9.80 -15.16 -18.65
C ASP A 167 -10.10 -15.51 -20.11
N ALA A 168 -9.18 -16.15 -20.79
CA ALA A 168 -9.29 -16.57 -22.18
C ALA A 168 -9.56 -15.40 -23.17
N CYS A 169 -8.93 -14.24 -22.95
CA CYS A 169 -8.90 -13.16 -23.93
C CYS A 169 -8.35 -13.66 -25.26
N ARG A 170 -9.13 -13.57 -26.32
CA ARG A 170 -8.78 -14.11 -27.65
C ARG A 170 -8.19 -13.07 -28.59
N ARG A 171 -8.65 -11.81 -28.47
CA ARG A 171 -8.26 -10.70 -29.32
C ARG A 171 -7.95 -9.45 -28.47
N PRO A 172 -6.93 -9.53 -27.61
CA PRO A 172 -6.54 -8.42 -26.77
C PRO A 172 -5.89 -7.29 -27.56
N VAL A 173 -6.06 -6.07 -27.06
CA VAL A 173 -5.32 -4.90 -27.51
C VAL A 173 -4.68 -4.23 -26.29
N LEU A 174 -3.39 -3.96 -26.36
CA LEU A 174 -2.68 -3.11 -25.42
C LEU A 174 -2.91 -1.65 -25.81
N VAL A 175 -3.49 -0.88 -24.92
CA VAL A 175 -3.76 0.56 -25.11
C VAL A 175 -2.88 1.36 -24.18
N GLU A 176 -1.99 2.17 -24.77
CA GLU A 176 -1.02 2.97 -24.04
C GLU A 176 -1.41 4.46 -24.06
N ALA A 177 -1.50 5.06 -22.88
CA ALA A 177 -1.60 6.51 -22.74
C ALA A 177 -0.22 7.17 -22.90
N ASN A 178 -0.19 8.43 -23.33
CA ASN A 178 1.05 9.17 -23.55
C ASN A 178 1.67 9.63 -22.21
N SER A 179 2.37 8.71 -21.53
CA SER A 179 3.15 9.04 -20.32
C SER A 179 4.28 8.03 -20.09
N ALA A 180 5.35 8.47 -19.41
CA ALA A 180 6.47 7.60 -19.08
C ALA A 180 6.07 6.39 -18.20
N LEU A 181 5.07 6.56 -17.31
CA LEU A 181 4.54 5.48 -16.50
C LEU A 181 3.78 4.47 -17.36
N ALA A 182 2.94 4.95 -18.28
CA ALA A 182 2.23 4.08 -19.22
C ALA A 182 3.19 3.25 -20.07
N SER A 183 4.27 3.85 -20.57
CA SER A 183 5.28 3.12 -21.36
C SER A 183 5.97 2.01 -20.55
N ARG A 184 6.23 2.22 -19.26
CA ARG A 184 6.78 1.17 -18.39
C ARG A 184 5.82 0.01 -18.22
N VAL A 185 4.54 0.29 -17.98
CA VAL A 185 3.47 -0.73 -17.90
C VAL A 185 3.34 -1.48 -19.23
N SER A 186 3.32 -0.75 -20.36
CA SER A 186 3.26 -1.37 -21.68
C SER A 186 4.43 -2.32 -21.95
N VAL A 187 5.64 -1.93 -21.58
CA VAL A 187 6.84 -2.77 -21.74
C VAL A 187 6.69 -4.05 -20.92
N SER A 188 6.22 -4.00 -19.67
CA SER A 188 6.05 -5.20 -18.84
C SER A 188 4.95 -6.12 -19.38
N ILE A 189 3.80 -5.59 -19.80
CA ILE A 189 2.73 -6.35 -20.46
C ILE A 189 3.27 -7.07 -21.71
N MET A 190 3.96 -6.34 -22.58
CA MET A 190 4.52 -6.88 -23.82
C MET A 190 5.60 -7.93 -23.56
N SER A 191 6.42 -7.74 -22.51
CA SER A 191 7.43 -8.72 -22.12
C SER A 191 6.81 -10.03 -21.67
N TYR A 192 5.81 -9.94 -20.77
CA TYR A 192 5.06 -11.12 -20.33
C TYR A 192 4.41 -11.84 -21.52
N TRP A 193 3.69 -11.08 -22.37
CA TRP A 193 2.96 -11.62 -23.51
C TRP A 193 3.87 -12.39 -24.47
N ARG A 194 5.00 -11.79 -24.86
CA ARG A 194 5.98 -12.45 -25.76
C ARG A 194 6.59 -13.71 -25.18
N GLY A 195 6.75 -13.76 -23.86
CA GLY A 195 7.32 -14.91 -23.17
C GLY A 195 6.36 -16.09 -23.02
N HIS A 196 5.04 -15.86 -23.10
CA HIS A 196 4.03 -16.86 -22.75
C HIS A 196 3.01 -17.15 -23.86
N ILE A 197 2.82 -16.24 -24.81
CA ILE A 197 1.77 -16.31 -25.83
C ILE A 197 2.37 -16.18 -27.23
N ALA A 198 2.08 -17.16 -28.07
CA ALA A 198 2.60 -17.20 -29.45
C ALA A 198 1.96 -16.13 -30.37
N THR A 199 0.71 -15.74 -30.09
CA THR A 199 0.01 -14.74 -30.91
C THR A 199 0.49 -13.33 -30.55
N PRO A 200 0.86 -12.49 -31.53
CA PRO A 200 1.28 -11.11 -31.26
C PRO A 200 0.18 -10.30 -30.59
N LEU A 201 0.53 -9.49 -29.60
CA LEU A 201 -0.37 -8.54 -28.96
C LEU A 201 -0.43 -7.25 -29.81
N ALA A 202 -1.62 -6.90 -30.26
CA ALA A 202 -1.82 -5.62 -30.93
C ALA A 202 -1.64 -4.46 -29.94
N GLN A 203 -0.99 -3.38 -30.38
CA GLN A 203 -0.74 -2.19 -29.56
C GLN A 203 -1.30 -0.95 -30.23
N ALA A 204 -1.89 -0.07 -29.44
CA ALA A 204 -2.36 1.23 -29.86
C ALA A 204 -1.95 2.30 -28.84
N THR A 205 -1.33 3.37 -29.30
CA THR A 205 -1.05 4.56 -28.49
C THR A 205 -2.19 5.55 -28.65
N LEU A 206 -2.70 6.06 -27.53
CA LEU A 206 -3.78 7.04 -27.55
C LEU A 206 -3.24 8.40 -28.03
N GLY A 207 -3.77 8.83 -29.18
CA GLY A 207 -3.60 10.19 -29.70
C GLY A 207 -4.62 11.17 -29.11
N SER A 208 -4.99 12.20 -29.90
CA SER A 208 -6.04 13.13 -29.50
C SER A 208 -7.40 12.44 -29.33
N ARG A 209 -8.23 12.95 -28.43
CA ARG A 209 -9.55 12.39 -28.10
C ARG A 209 -10.45 12.18 -29.33
N ASP A 210 -10.36 13.05 -30.34
CA ASP A 210 -11.12 12.94 -31.55
C ASP A 210 -10.83 11.66 -32.36
N THR A 211 -9.67 11.05 -32.15
CA THR A 211 -9.27 9.81 -32.81
C THR A 211 -9.80 8.56 -32.11
N TRP A 212 -10.20 8.66 -30.84
CA TRP A 212 -10.57 7.48 -30.01
C TRP A 212 -11.80 6.76 -30.53
N ARG A 213 -12.82 7.50 -31.03
CA ARG A 213 -14.00 6.87 -31.62
C ARG A 213 -13.64 5.99 -32.81
N ARG A 214 -12.83 6.51 -33.75
CA ARG A 214 -12.40 5.73 -34.91
C ARG A 214 -11.61 4.49 -34.53
N LEU A 215 -10.74 4.63 -33.53
CA LEU A 215 -9.92 3.54 -32.98
C LEU A 215 -10.81 2.45 -32.40
N THR A 216 -11.73 2.81 -31.51
CA THR A 216 -12.64 1.86 -30.85
C THR A 216 -13.68 1.26 -31.81
N ASP A 217 -14.12 1.98 -32.85
CA ASP A 217 -14.96 1.44 -33.92
C ASP A 217 -14.18 0.42 -34.76
N GLY A 218 -12.87 0.62 -34.97
CA GLY A 218 -11.98 -0.37 -35.55
C GLY A 218 -11.93 -1.64 -34.71
N TRP A 219 -11.65 -1.52 -33.43
CA TRP A 219 -11.60 -2.68 -32.51
C TRP A 219 -12.90 -3.47 -32.48
N ARG A 220 -14.07 -2.82 -32.55
CA ARG A 220 -15.36 -3.52 -32.63
C ARG A 220 -15.51 -4.34 -33.93
N ARG A 221 -15.08 -3.78 -35.07
CA ARG A 221 -15.09 -4.52 -36.35
C ARG A 221 -14.16 -5.73 -36.31
N ASP A 222 -13.02 -5.59 -35.65
CA ASP A 222 -12.01 -6.63 -35.52
C ASP A 222 -12.35 -7.63 -34.40
N ASN A 223 -13.51 -7.46 -33.74
CA ASN A 223 -14.00 -8.24 -32.59
C ASN A 223 -12.99 -8.33 -31.46
N VAL A 224 -12.35 -7.21 -31.10
CA VAL A 224 -11.52 -7.08 -29.89
C VAL A 224 -12.40 -7.35 -28.67
N ASP A 225 -12.00 -8.28 -27.83
CA ASP A 225 -12.76 -8.72 -26.65
C ASP A 225 -12.19 -8.19 -25.34
N CYS A 226 -10.95 -7.81 -25.30
CA CYS A 226 -10.34 -7.24 -24.10
C CYS A 226 -9.26 -6.19 -24.38
N ILE A 227 -9.13 -5.29 -23.40
CA ILE A 227 -8.20 -4.17 -23.40
C ILE A 227 -7.25 -4.31 -22.20
N LEU A 228 -5.96 -4.37 -22.46
CA LEU A 228 -4.91 -4.18 -21.47
C LEU A 228 -4.54 -2.69 -21.47
N PHE A 229 -4.94 -1.97 -20.45
CA PHE A 229 -4.79 -0.51 -20.43
C PHE A 229 -3.60 -0.07 -19.58
N ALA A 230 -2.67 0.61 -20.22
CA ALA A 230 -1.53 1.27 -19.59
C ALA A 230 -1.78 2.78 -19.54
N GLY A 231 -2.28 3.29 -18.42
CA GLY A 231 -2.57 4.70 -18.26
C GLY A 231 -3.17 5.08 -16.91
N GLY A 232 -3.38 6.38 -16.71
CA GLY A 232 -3.94 6.94 -15.48
C GLY A 232 -5.47 6.99 -15.46
N ALA A 233 -6.03 7.27 -14.28
CA ALA A 233 -7.47 7.29 -14.00
C ALA A 233 -8.27 8.24 -14.91
N SER A 234 -7.76 9.45 -15.18
CA SER A 234 -8.45 10.43 -16.00
C SER A 234 -8.66 9.94 -17.43
N VAL A 235 -7.60 9.38 -18.03
CA VAL A 235 -7.65 8.84 -19.40
C VAL A 235 -8.59 7.64 -19.47
N LEU A 236 -8.53 6.73 -18.48
CA LEU A 236 -9.43 5.59 -18.40
C LEU A 236 -10.90 6.02 -18.32
N SER A 237 -11.21 6.98 -17.44
CA SER A 237 -12.58 7.48 -17.26
C SER A 237 -13.16 8.08 -18.55
N GLU A 238 -12.33 8.78 -19.33
CA GLU A 238 -12.75 9.33 -20.61
C GLU A 238 -12.86 8.26 -21.71
N LEU A 239 -12.01 7.24 -21.69
CA LEU A 239 -12.01 6.17 -22.69
C LEU A 239 -13.11 5.12 -22.41
N ARG A 240 -13.45 4.87 -21.16
CA ARG A 240 -14.37 3.81 -20.72
C ARG A 240 -15.71 3.78 -21.46
N PRO A 241 -16.40 4.90 -21.74
CA PRO A 241 -17.66 4.88 -22.51
C PRO A 241 -17.53 4.28 -23.91
N PHE A 242 -16.33 4.30 -24.49
CA PHE A 242 -16.06 3.73 -25.82
C PHE A 242 -15.74 2.24 -25.79
N LEU A 243 -15.40 1.69 -24.61
CA LEU A 243 -14.96 0.29 -24.40
C LEU A 243 -16.12 -0.66 -24.01
N ARG A 244 -17.37 -0.29 -24.31
CA ARG A 244 -18.54 -1.12 -23.99
C ARG A 244 -18.37 -2.53 -24.56
N ASN A 245 -18.69 -3.56 -23.75
CA ASN A 245 -18.60 -4.99 -24.08
C ASN A 245 -17.17 -5.54 -24.26
N MET A 246 -16.14 -4.78 -23.91
CA MET A 246 -14.76 -5.29 -23.84
C MET A 246 -14.37 -5.43 -22.36
N ALA A 247 -13.73 -6.54 -22.01
CA ALA A 247 -13.11 -6.68 -20.70
C ALA A 247 -11.93 -5.70 -20.61
N VAL A 248 -11.77 -5.02 -19.47
CA VAL A 248 -10.72 -4.02 -19.31
C VAL A 248 -9.87 -4.38 -18.11
N TYR A 249 -8.56 -4.43 -18.32
CA TYR A 249 -7.55 -4.74 -17.32
C TYR A 249 -6.65 -3.53 -17.11
N VAL A 250 -6.46 -3.12 -15.87
CA VAL A 250 -5.72 -1.91 -15.50
C VAL A 250 -4.74 -2.17 -14.36
N THR A 251 -3.79 -1.26 -14.18
CA THR A 251 -2.90 -1.24 -13.02
C THR A 251 -3.37 -0.22 -11.98
N SER A 252 -2.72 -0.20 -10.83
CA SER A 252 -2.96 0.77 -9.75
C SER A 252 -2.85 2.23 -10.20
N ALA A 253 -2.11 2.51 -11.28
CA ALA A 253 -2.02 3.84 -11.89
C ALA A 253 -3.38 4.38 -12.37
N SER A 254 -4.34 3.51 -12.65
CA SER A 254 -5.70 3.90 -13.02
C SER A 254 -6.61 4.16 -11.82
N PHE A 255 -6.18 3.87 -10.59
CA PHE A 255 -7.00 4.01 -9.38
C PHE A 255 -6.33 4.91 -8.34
N GLU A 256 -6.54 6.21 -8.47
CA GLU A 256 -5.94 7.24 -7.60
C GLU A 256 -6.97 7.92 -6.68
N SER A 257 -8.25 7.85 -7.03
CA SER A 257 -9.34 8.53 -6.31
C SER A 257 -10.29 7.54 -5.64
N ALA A 258 -11.20 8.06 -4.79
CA ALA A 258 -12.18 7.25 -4.08
C ALA A 258 -13.10 6.46 -5.03
N LEU A 259 -13.61 5.32 -4.54
CA LEU A 259 -14.49 4.39 -5.28
C LEU A 259 -15.76 5.05 -5.85
N GLU A 260 -16.22 6.13 -5.24
CA GLU A 260 -17.40 6.89 -5.71
C GLU A 260 -17.26 7.41 -7.14
N ARG A 261 -16.02 7.63 -7.61
CA ARG A 261 -15.74 8.09 -8.97
C ARG A 261 -15.56 6.96 -9.98
N THR A 262 -15.67 5.73 -9.55
CA THR A 262 -15.48 4.53 -10.38
C THR A 262 -16.79 3.84 -10.78
N THR A 263 -17.93 4.53 -10.68
CA THR A 263 -19.26 3.94 -10.94
C THR A 263 -19.36 3.31 -12.34
N ASP A 264 -18.69 3.90 -13.33
CA ASP A 264 -18.67 3.37 -14.71
C ASP A 264 -17.63 2.26 -14.93
N TRP A 265 -16.91 1.86 -13.87
CA TRP A 265 -15.83 0.88 -13.98
C TRP A 265 -16.27 -0.54 -13.63
N THR A 266 -17.55 -0.77 -13.39
CA THR A 266 -18.06 -2.12 -13.12
C THR A 266 -17.54 -3.10 -14.18
N GLY A 267 -16.92 -4.19 -13.70
CA GLY A 267 -16.29 -5.23 -14.52
C GLY A 267 -14.86 -4.90 -14.97
N VAL A 268 -14.29 -3.75 -14.62
CA VAL A 268 -12.87 -3.46 -14.83
C VAL A 268 -12.06 -4.26 -13.81
N ARG A 269 -11.05 -4.99 -14.27
CA ARG A 269 -10.11 -5.73 -13.43
C ARG A 269 -8.84 -4.94 -13.21
N ILE A 270 -8.32 -4.97 -11.99
CA ILE A 270 -7.16 -4.21 -11.58
C ILE A 270 -6.15 -5.10 -10.86
N ALA A 271 -4.87 -4.94 -11.18
CA ALA A 271 -3.80 -5.44 -10.34
C ALA A 271 -3.42 -4.38 -9.31
N ASP A 272 -3.54 -4.71 -8.03
CA ASP A 272 -3.26 -3.77 -6.94
C ASP A 272 -2.79 -4.49 -5.66
N ALA A 273 -2.52 -3.72 -4.63
CA ALA A 273 -2.16 -4.21 -3.31
C ALA A 273 -3.33 -4.97 -2.65
N PRO A 274 -3.09 -6.12 -2.01
CA PRO A 274 -4.09 -6.82 -1.19
C PRO A 274 -4.76 -5.92 -0.17
N TRP A 275 -4.04 -4.93 0.36
CA TRP A 275 -4.55 -3.89 1.26
C TRP A 275 -5.79 -3.16 0.73
N LEU A 276 -5.91 -3.01 -0.59
CA LEU A 276 -7.05 -2.34 -1.25
C LEU A 276 -8.05 -3.33 -1.84
N VAL A 277 -7.56 -4.46 -2.34
CA VAL A 277 -8.40 -5.45 -3.06
C VAL A 277 -9.15 -6.36 -2.10
N ASP A 278 -8.52 -6.69 -0.96
CA ASP A 278 -9.04 -7.61 0.06
C ASP A 278 -8.81 -6.98 1.44
N ALA A 279 -9.39 -5.78 1.63
CA ALA A 279 -9.16 -4.93 2.80
C ALA A 279 -9.63 -5.57 4.12
N ASP A 280 -10.60 -6.49 4.05
CA ASP A 280 -11.20 -7.16 5.21
C ASP A 280 -10.36 -8.36 5.72
N ARG A 281 -9.17 -8.58 5.17
CA ARG A 281 -8.28 -9.65 5.64
C ARG A 281 -7.96 -9.47 7.11
N ALA A 282 -8.22 -10.52 7.89
CA ALA A 282 -8.04 -10.51 9.34
C ALA A 282 -6.62 -10.13 9.79
N GLU A 283 -5.60 -10.46 8.98
CA GLU A 283 -4.20 -10.15 9.25
C GLU A 283 -3.86 -8.66 9.19
N PHE A 284 -4.72 -7.84 8.54
CA PHE A 284 -4.54 -6.40 8.46
C PHE A 284 -5.37 -5.61 9.47
N ALA A 285 -6.35 -6.25 10.09
CA ALA A 285 -7.31 -5.58 10.99
C ALA A 285 -6.64 -4.78 12.12
N ALA A 286 -5.53 -5.28 12.65
CA ALA A 286 -4.79 -4.62 13.72
C ALA A 286 -4.04 -3.35 13.27
N TYR A 287 -3.90 -3.12 11.97
CA TYR A 287 -3.11 -2.04 11.39
C TYR A 287 -3.95 -1.03 10.60
N LEU A 288 -5.26 -1.17 10.61
CA LEU A 288 -6.14 -0.26 9.87
C LEU A 288 -6.02 1.18 10.42
N PRO A 289 -5.89 2.20 9.55
CA PRO A 289 -5.88 3.59 9.96
C PRO A 289 -7.29 4.01 10.41
N ALA A 290 -7.37 5.00 11.31
CA ALA A 290 -8.66 5.53 11.80
C ALA A 290 -9.50 6.13 10.66
N GLU A 291 -8.84 6.77 9.68
CA GLU A 291 -9.47 7.29 8.47
C GLU A 291 -8.79 6.68 7.25
N PRO A 292 -9.56 6.07 6.32
CA PRO A 292 -9.00 5.50 5.11
C PRO A 292 -8.36 6.60 4.24
N PRO A 293 -7.05 6.51 3.94
CA PRO A 293 -6.40 7.45 3.04
C PRO A 293 -6.84 7.21 1.58
N SER A 294 -6.51 8.17 0.69
CA SER A 294 -6.70 7.94 -0.75
C SER A 294 -5.97 6.68 -1.20
N PRO A 295 -6.40 6.00 -2.29
CA PRO A 295 -5.76 4.76 -2.75
C PRO A 295 -4.24 4.87 -2.92
N THR A 296 -3.75 5.99 -3.44
CA THR A 296 -2.32 6.25 -3.58
C THR A 296 -1.61 6.27 -2.22
N LEU A 297 -2.16 6.95 -1.22
CA LEU A 297 -1.59 7.00 0.12
C LEU A 297 -1.79 5.67 0.87
N ALA A 298 -2.88 4.96 0.62
CA ALA A 298 -3.15 3.65 1.19
C ALA A 298 -2.08 2.61 0.79
N ARG A 299 -1.60 2.63 -0.47
CA ARG A 299 -0.50 1.78 -0.92
C ARG A 299 0.82 2.10 -0.21
N LEU A 300 1.08 3.38 0.05
CA LEU A 300 2.25 3.82 0.80
C LEU A 300 2.15 3.48 2.30
N TYR A 301 0.95 3.57 2.85
CA TYR A 301 0.68 3.09 4.20
C TYR A 301 0.94 1.58 4.30
N ALA A 302 0.40 0.79 3.37
CA ALA A 302 0.65 -0.65 3.28
C ALA A 302 2.14 -1.00 3.11
N LEU A 303 2.88 -0.20 2.35
CA LEU A 303 4.34 -0.33 2.24
C LEU A 303 5.02 -0.15 3.60
N GLY A 304 4.58 0.83 4.39
CA GLY A 304 5.07 1.05 5.76
C GLY A 304 4.75 -0.12 6.69
N VAL A 305 3.52 -0.66 6.60
CA VAL A 305 3.09 -1.86 7.33
C VAL A 305 4.00 -3.05 6.99
N ASP A 306 4.23 -3.32 5.71
CA ASP A 306 5.05 -4.47 5.30
C ASP A 306 6.53 -4.27 5.66
N ALA A 307 7.07 -3.07 5.51
CA ALA A 307 8.45 -2.79 5.90
C ALA A 307 8.69 -3.08 7.40
N ALA A 308 7.78 -2.63 8.26
CA ALA A 308 7.86 -2.89 9.68
C ALA A 308 7.67 -4.38 10.03
N ARG A 309 6.68 -5.04 9.41
CA ARG A 309 6.42 -6.49 9.62
C ARG A 309 7.61 -7.35 9.16
N LEU A 310 8.22 -7.02 8.02
CA LEU A 310 9.40 -7.73 7.49
C LEU A 310 10.60 -7.62 8.43
N VAL A 311 10.90 -6.42 8.90
CA VAL A 311 12.03 -6.16 9.80
C VAL A 311 11.80 -6.84 11.15
N ILE A 312 10.59 -6.85 11.69
CA ILE A 312 10.23 -7.58 12.90
C ILE A 312 10.38 -9.10 12.68
N ALA A 313 9.91 -9.62 11.53
CA ALA A 313 10.03 -11.04 11.22
C ALA A 313 11.48 -11.49 11.03
N ALA A 314 12.34 -10.61 10.49
CA ALA A 314 13.79 -10.86 10.39
C ALA A 314 14.48 -10.82 11.76
N GLY A 315 14.01 -9.97 12.67
CA GLY A 315 14.70 -9.75 13.94
C GLY A 315 16.13 -9.27 13.72
N ARG A 316 17.12 -10.06 14.12
CA ARG A 316 18.55 -9.84 13.86
C ARG A 316 19.14 -10.78 12.81
N GLU A 317 18.28 -11.55 12.17
CA GLU A 317 18.62 -12.54 11.16
C GLU A 317 18.38 -12.00 9.73
N ALA A 318 18.37 -12.90 8.75
CA ALA A 318 18.10 -12.56 7.36
C ALA A 318 16.62 -12.27 7.12
N LEU A 319 16.34 -11.42 6.15
CA LEU A 319 14.98 -11.16 5.68
C LEU A 319 14.33 -12.46 5.16
N PRO A 320 13.01 -12.67 5.39
CA PRO A 320 12.29 -13.83 4.87
C PRO A 320 12.38 -13.95 3.35
N ALA A 321 12.61 -15.14 2.83
CA ALA A 321 12.65 -15.41 1.40
C ALA A 321 11.27 -15.17 0.72
N THR A 322 10.19 -15.44 1.45
CA THR A 322 8.82 -15.19 1.01
C THR A 322 8.02 -14.55 2.13
N PHE A 323 7.08 -13.67 1.78
CA PHE A 323 6.28 -12.96 2.77
C PHE A 323 4.89 -12.59 2.23
N ALA A 324 3.84 -12.90 2.98
CA ALA A 324 2.48 -12.46 2.66
C ALA A 324 2.28 -11.00 3.12
N GLY A 325 2.41 -10.08 2.19
CA GLY A 325 2.40 -8.65 2.47
C GLY A 325 1.07 -7.97 2.17
N ALA A 326 0.94 -6.77 2.72
CA ALA A 326 -0.14 -5.84 2.44
C ALA A 326 -0.03 -5.24 1.03
N ILE A 327 1.19 -5.11 0.51
CA ILE A 327 1.41 -4.64 -0.87
C ILE A 327 1.37 -5.77 -1.91
N GLY A 328 1.41 -7.03 -1.51
CA GLY A 328 1.42 -8.21 -2.39
C GLY A 328 2.09 -9.42 -1.76
N GLN A 329 2.05 -10.55 -2.44
CA GLN A 329 2.93 -11.66 -2.12
C GLN A 329 4.37 -11.28 -2.51
N LEU A 330 5.29 -11.35 -1.57
CA LEU A 330 6.67 -10.91 -1.73
C LEU A 330 7.61 -12.11 -1.83
N THR A 331 8.55 -12.07 -2.76
CA THR A 331 9.62 -13.08 -2.91
C THR A 331 10.95 -12.38 -3.04
N LEU A 332 11.88 -12.66 -2.12
CA LEU A 332 13.22 -12.06 -2.10
C LEU A 332 14.13 -12.72 -3.14
N LYS A 333 14.66 -11.93 -4.05
CA LYS A 333 15.66 -12.36 -5.04
C LYS A 333 16.68 -11.24 -5.24
N ASP A 334 17.96 -11.58 -5.19
CA ASP A 334 19.07 -10.62 -5.38
C ASP A 334 18.93 -9.38 -4.46
N ALA A 335 18.60 -9.62 -3.19
CA ALA A 335 18.32 -8.59 -2.17
C ALA A 335 17.19 -7.60 -2.55
N GLN A 336 16.30 -7.96 -3.46
CA GLN A 336 15.13 -7.18 -3.84
C GLN A 336 13.86 -8.03 -3.72
N TYR A 337 12.83 -7.50 -3.08
CA TYR A 337 11.53 -8.15 -3.07
C TYR A 337 10.82 -7.93 -4.40
N ARG A 338 10.51 -9.02 -5.08
CA ARG A 338 9.55 -9.06 -6.18
C ARG A 338 8.16 -9.17 -5.61
N ARG A 339 7.27 -8.32 -6.08
CA ARG A 339 5.88 -8.27 -5.65
C ARG A 339 4.99 -9.01 -6.64
N HIS A 340 4.07 -9.83 -6.15
CA HIS A 340 2.95 -10.36 -6.90
C HIS A 340 1.68 -9.67 -6.37
N PRO A 341 1.10 -8.73 -7.12
CA PRO A 341 -0.11 -8.02 -6.72
C PRO A 341 -1.33 -8.94 -6.75
N MET A 342 -2.42 -8.48 -6.17
CA MET A 342 -3.71 -9.16 -6.21
C MET A 342 -4.56 -8.62 -7.35
N ILE A 343 -5.37 -9.48 -7.97
CA ILE A 343 -6.37 -9.04 -8.96
C ILE A 343 -7.68 -8.76 -8.24
N GLY A 344 -8.17 -7.54 -8.45
CA GLY A 344 -9.51 -7.11 -8.04
C GLY A 344 -10.40 -6.78 -9.23
N GLU A 345 -11.70 -6.76 -9.00
CA GLU A 345 -12.71 -6.34 -9.96
C GLU A 345 -13.58 -5.24 -9.34
N PHE A 346 -13.79 -4.16 -10.07
CA PHE A 346 -14.73 -3.14 -9.65
C PHE A 346 -16.17 -3.65 -9.83
N ARG A 347 -16.93 -3.69 -8.73
CA ARG A 347 -18.36 -4.05 -8.69
C ARG A 347 -19.13 -2.92 -8.03
N GLU A 348 -19.92 -2.20 -8.81
CA GLU A 348 -20.64 -1.02 -8.35
C GLU A 348 -19.69 0.00 -7.70
N ARG A 349 -19.69 0.10 -6.36
CA ARG A 349 -18.84 1.01 -5.57
C ARG A 349 -17.80 0.28 -4.71
N SER A 350 -17.56 -0.98 -4.99
CA SER A 350 -16.59 -1.80 -4.25
C SER A 350 -15.50 -2.34 -5.17
N LEU A 351 -14.35 -2.59 -4.61
CA LEU A 351 -13.30 -3.38 -5.21
C LEU A 351 -13.29 -4.74 -4.52
N VAL A 352 -13.48 -5.81 -5.28
CA VAL A 352 -13.56 -7.16 -4.74
C VAL A 352 -12.49 -8.05 -5.36
N LYS A 353 -11.95 -8.96 -4.58
CA LYS A 353 -10.96 -9.94 -5.03
C LYS A 353 -11.53 -10.81 -6.17
N VAL A 354 -10.70 -11.10 -7.18
CA VAL A 354 -10.98 -12.08 -8.24
C VAL A 354 -10.23 -13.37 -7.93
N GLY A 355 -10.89 -14.50 -8.11
CA GLY A 355 -10.33 -15.82 -7.83
C GLY A 355 -10.56 -16.29 -6.39
N PRO A 356 -10.17 -17.53 -6.08
CA PRO A 356 -10.35 -18.18 -4.78
C PRO A 356 -9.60 -17.49 -3.65
#